data_ee1a1439c9abb320b52dd388ba969138
#
_entry.id   ee1a1439c9abb320b52dd388ba969138
#
_cell.length_a   1.000
_cell.length_b   1.000
_cell.length_c   1.000
_cell.angle_alpha   90.00
_cell.angle_beta   90.00
_cell.angle_gamma   90.00
#
_symmetry.space_group_name_H-M   'P 1'
#
loop_
_entity.id
_entity.type
_entity.pdbx_description
1 polymer ?
#
loop_
_entity_poly.entity_id
_entity_poly.type
_entity_poly.pdbx_seq_one_letter_code
_entity_poly.pdbx_strand_id
1 'polypeptide(L)'
;VIPFYERFVRRFPDVGSLARAKTDTVLGYWTGLGYYARARNLHRAAQIILREHDGVFPDQLESVMALPGIGRSTAGAILSLARDQRHPILDGNVRRVLARYFAVSGDLSRREVEAELWQHAEAVLPKSAALAAPFNQAMMDIGATVCIRRKPKCLACPIRSHCKARALGSADRLPTPRKSRVRPRRMITMVILFDPTGRVLLERRPSKGVWGGLWSFPECVLDADIEKWCESALGVNATLRRALPNIEHGLTHFILEIHPALLTVSARDSDKLCVRD
;
A
#
# COMPACT_ATOMS: atom_id res chain seq x y z
N VAL A 1 12.06 -7.71 -1.52
CA VAL A 1 11.92 -6.67 -0.48
C VAL A 1 13.28 -6.27 0.08
N ILE A 2 14.18 -7.23 0.41
CA ILE A 2 15.47 -6.93 1.06
C ILE A 2 16.29 -5.86 0.31
N PRO A 3 16.56 -5.93 -1.00
CA PRO A 3 17.35 -4.90 -1.69
C PRO A 3 16.72 -3.50 -1.64
N PHE A 4 15.37 -3.42 -1.61
CA PHE A 4 14.68 -2.13 -1.44
C PHE A 4 14.87 -1.56 -0.04
N TYR A 5 14.78 -2.41 0.98
CA TYR A 5 15.00 -2.03 2.37
C TYR A 5 16.41 -1.49 2.57
N GLU A 6 17.43 -2.24 2.15
CA GLU A 6 18.84 -1.84 2.29
C GLU A 6 19.13 -0.51 1.59
N ARG A 7 18.63 -0.34 0.34
CA ARG A 7 18.77 0.91 -0.41
C ARG A 7 18.08 2.07 0.30
N PHE A 8 16.88 1.85 0.86
CA PHE A 8 16.10 2.87 1.54
C PHE A 8 16.77 3.31 2.84
N VAL A 9 17.19 2.37 3.70
CA VAL A 9 17.84 2.65 4.98
C VAL A 9 19.22 3.29 4.78
N ARG A 10 19.97 2.88 3.77
CA ARG A 10 21.25 3.53 3.43
C ARG A 10 21.05 5.01 3.06
N ARG A 11 19.97 5.35 2.37
CA ARG A 11 19.66 6.73 1.99
C ARG A 11 19.07 7.54 3.14
N PHE A 12 18.26 6.91 3.96
CA PHE A 12 17.54 7.51 5.09
C PHE A 12 17.84 6.72 6.37
N PRO A 13 19.05 6.90 6.96
CA PRO A 13 19.49 6.11 8.10
C PRO A 13 18.74 6.45 9.41
N ASP A 14 18.11 7.61 9.47
CA ASP A 14 17.36 8.10 10.63
C ASP A 14 16.09 8.87 10.23
N VAL A 15 15.24 9.13 11.23
CA VAL A 15 13.97 9.87 11.05
C VAL A 15 14.21 11.27 10.50
N GLY A 16 15.27 11.96 10.97
CA GLY A 16 15.59 13.31 10.55
C GLY A 16 15.98 13.39 9.07
N SER A 17 16.79 12.46 8.57
CA SER A 17 17.18 12.38 7.17
C SER A 17 16.00 12.10 6.26
N LEU A 18 15.07 11.23 6.70
CA LEU A 18 13.84 10.95 5.99
C LEU A 18 12.90 12.17 6.00
N ALA A 19 12.70 12.81 7.16
CA ALA A 19 11.80 13.94 7.31
C ALA A 19 12.19 15.15 6.44
N ARG A 20 13.50 15.42 6.33
CA ARG A 20 14.04 16.54 5.54
C ARG A 20 14.14 16.26 4.04
N ALA A 21 13.92 15.03 3.61
CA ALA A 21 14.00 14.67 2.20
C ALA A 21 12.85 15.28 1.39
N LYS A 22 13.08 15.53 0.09
CA LYS A 22 11.99 15.86 -0.84
C LYS A 22 11.12 14.62 -1.05
N THR A 23 9.80 14.81 -1.14
CA THR A 23 8.84 13.71 -1.37
C THR A 23 9.19 12.88 -2.60
N ASP A 24 9.62 13.53 -3.69
CA ASP A 24 10.00 12.83 -4.93
C ASP A 24 11.21 11.91 -4.73
N THR A 25 12.17 12.35 -3.91
CA THR A 25 13.31 11.49 -3.54
C THR A 25 12.84 10.25 -2.78
N VAL A 26 11.93 10.41 -1.81
CA VAL A 26 11.37 9.27 -1.06
C VAL A 26 10.61 8.33 -1.98
N LEU A 27 9.75 8.86 -2.86
CA LEU A 27 8.98 8.06 -3.82
C LEU A 27 9.89 7.35 -4.84
N GLY A 28 10.98 7.99 -5.29
CA GLY A 28 11.98 7.38 -6.15
C GLY A 28 12.65 6.15 -5.53
N TYR A 29 13.03 6.24 -4.24
CA TYR A 29 13.56 5.08 -3.50
C TYR A 29 12.53 3.99 -3.21
N TRP A 30 11.23 4.32 -3.27
CA TRP A 30 10.11 3.38 -3.10
C TRP A 30 9.65 2.73 -4.41
N THR A 31 10.13 3.21 -5.56
CA THR A 31 9.73 2.72 -6.89
C THR A 31 9.91 1.21 -7.02
N GLY A 32 8.87 0.52 -7.51
CA GLY A 32 8.82 -0.93 -7.63
C GLY A 32 8.14 -1.66 -6.46
N LEU A 33 7.95 -1.04 -5.30
CA LEU A 33 7.25 -1.66 -4.16
C LEU A 33 5.73 -1.53 -4.23
N GLY A 34 5.20 -0.59 -5.04
CA GLY A 34 3.78 -0.28 -5.11
C GLY A 34 3.20 0.31 -3.81
N TYR A 35 1.89 0.57 -3.81
CA TYR A 35 1.18 1.16 -2.65
C TYR A 35 1.88 2.43 -2.13
N TYR A 36 2.15 3.37 -3.01
CA TYR A 36 2.90 4.61 -2.74
C TYR A 36 2.35 5.47 -1.59
N ALA A 37 1.07 5.29 -1.23
CA ALA A 37 0.51 5.90 -0.04
C ALA A 37 1.29 5.53 1.24
N ARG A 38 1.89 4.32 1.31
CA ARG A 38 2.73 3.92 2.45
C ARG A 38 3.98 4.78 2.53
N ALA A 39 4.65 5.02 1.41
CA ALA A 39 5.83 5.88 1.37
C ALA A 39 5.51 7.32 1.77
N ARG A 40 4.41 7.88 1.26
CA ARG A 40 3.95 9.22 1.65
C ARG A 40 3.59 9.30 3.14
N ASN A 41 2.90 8.30 3.66
CA ASN A 41 2.56 8.24 5.08
C ASN A 41 3.79 8.09 5.95
N LEU A 42 4.75 7.23 5.56
CA LEU A 42 6.03 7.08 6.24
C LEU A 42 6.81 8.40 6.28
N HIS A 43 6.88 9.11 5.17
CA HIS A 43 7.53 10.43 5.09
C HIS A 43 6.83 11.47 5.98
N ARG A 44 5.49 11.54 5.92
CA ARG A 44 4.71 12.45 6.79
C ARG A 44 4.84 12.09 8.26
N ALA A 45 4.86 10.80 8.61
CA ALA A 45 5.10 10.36 9.97
C ALA A 45 6.48 10.81 10.46
N ALA A 46 7.53 10.67 9.64
CA ALA A 46 8.87 11.15 9.97
C ALA A 46 8.90 12.67 10.20
N GLN A 47 8.17 13.45 9.40
CA GLN A 47 8.04 14.91 9.58
C GLN A 47 7.34 15.28 10.88
N ILE A 48 6.27 14.55 11.25
CA ILE A 48 5.56 14.75 12.52
C ILE A 48 6.49 14.39 13.69
N ILE A 49 7.18 13.25 13.61
CA ILE A 49 8.11 12.83 14.67
C ILE A 49 9.23 13.87 14.88
N LEU A 50 9.77 14.40 13.78
CA LEU A 50 10.80 15.43 13.88
C LEU A 50 10.27 16.72 14.51
N ARG A 51 9.05 17.15 14.17
CA ARG A 51 8.47 18.44 14.58
C ARG A 51 7.83 18.38 15.97
N GLU A 52 7.14 17.27 16.31
CA GLU A 52 6.26 17.18 17.49
C GLU A 52 6.81 16.25 18.57
N HIS A 53 7.87 15.49 18.25
CA HIS A 53 8.49 14.53 19.15
C HIS A 53 10.03 14.65 19.17
N ASP A 54 10.59 15.81 18.76
CA ASP A 54 12.03 16.10 18.78
C ASP A 54 12.89 15.03 18.08
N GLY A 55 12.32 14.36 17.05
CA GLY A 55 12.98 13.30 16.30
C GLY A 55 13.02 11.94 17.02
N VAL A 56 12.41 11.83 18.21
CA VAL A 56 12.29 10.58 18.96
C VAL A 56 10.97 9.90 18.64
N PHE A 57 11.02 8.63 18.25
CA PHE A 57 9.81 7.87 17.95
C PHE A 57 8.98 7.69 19.23
N PRO A 58 7.66 8.06 19.21
CA PRO A 58 6.82 7.97 20.41
C PRO A 58 6.66 6.53 20.90
N ASP A 59 6.45 6.36 22.19
CA ASP A 59 6.34 5.09 22.89
C ASP A 59 4.94 4.79 23.46
N GLN A 60 4.03 5.76 23.40
CA GLN A 60 2.63 5.58 23.80
C GLN A 60 1.78 5.13 22.61
N LEU A 61 0.92 4.12 22.82
CA LEU A 61 0.10 3.52 21.76
C LEU A 61 -0.71 4.57 20.99
N GLU A 62 -1.34 5.50 21.70
CA GLU A 62 -2.18 6.55 21.14
C GLU A 62 -1.36 7.50 20.25
N SER A 63 -0.17 7.88 20.69
CA SER A 63 0.73 8.75 19.93
C SER A 63 1.24 8.06 18.66
N VAL A 64 1.56 6.76 18.74
CA VAL A 64 1.98 5.96 17.59
C VAL A 64 0.81 5.79 16.61
N MET A 65 -0.41 5.56 17.10
CA MET A 65 -1.62 5.44 16.26
C MET A 65 -2.01 6.76 15.58
N ALA A 66 -1.63 7.91 16.14
CA ALA A 66 -1.87 9.22 15.56
C ALA A 66 -0.97 9.49 14.33
N LEU A 67 0.12 8.74 14.16
CA LEU A 67 1.01 8.88 13.00
C LEU A 67 0.34 8.41 11.70
N PRO A 68 0.53 9.12 10.58
CA PRO A 68 -0.08 8.78 9.30
C PRO A 68 0.19 7.33 8.85
N GLY A 69 -0.86 6.59 8.56
CA GLY A 69 -0.78 5.22 8.05
C GLY A 69 -0.51 4.14 9.10
N ILE A 70 -0.50 4.49 10.37
CA ILE A 70 -0.34 3.54 11.48
C ILE A 70 -1.69 3.30 12.15
N GLY A 71 -2.23 2.10 11.99
CA GLY A 71 -3.41 1.64 12.72
C GLY A 71 -3.02 0.83 13.95
N ARG A 72 -4.01 0.46 14.78
CA ARG A 72 -3.85 -0.28 16.05
C ARG A 72 -2.91 -1.49 15.93
N SER A 73 -3.09 -2.33 14.90
CA SER A 73 -2.27 -3.52 14.70
C SER A 73 -0.82 -3.18 14.36
N THR A 74 -0.60 -2.15 13.53
CA THR A 74 0.76 -1.70 13.18
C THR A 74 1.45 -1.05 14.37
N ALA A 75 0.73 -0.23 15.14
CA ALA A 75 1.25 0.37 16.38
C ALA A 75 1.64 -0.71 17.39
N GLY A 76 0.76 -1.70 17.61
CA GLY A 76 1.06 -2.84 18.47
C GLY A 76 2.28 -3.64 18.02
N ALA A 77 2.43 -3.85 16.71
CA ALA A 77 3.62 -4.52 16.17
C ALA A 77 4.90 -3.72 16.41
N ILE A 78 4.89 -2.41 16.13
CA ILE A 78 6.06 -1.54 16.36
C ILE A 78 6.45 -1.55 17.83
N LEU A 79 5.48 -1.31 18.72
CA LEU A 79 5.74 -1.20 20.16
C LEU A 79 6.16 -2.54 20.78
N SER A 80 5.62 -3.67 20.32
CA SER A 80 6.04 -4.97 20.83
C SER A 80 7.40 -5.39 20.28
N LEU A 81 7.68 -5.21 18.99
CA LEU A 81 8.90 -5.70 18.35
C LEU A 81 10.12 -4.79 18.57
N ALA A 82 9.90 -3.48 18.75
CA ALA A 82 10.99 -2.50 18.85
C ALA A 82 11.09 -1.81 20.21
N ARG A 83 10.13 -2.00 21.12
CA ARG A 83 10.08 -1.36 22.43
C ARG A 83 9.76 -2.33 23.57
N ASP A 84 9.70 -3.64 23.29
CA ASP A 84 9.43 -4.69 24.27
C ASP A 84 8.14 -4.47 25.08
N GLN A 85 7.14 -3.80 24.47
CA GLN A 85 5.86 -3.53 25.11
C GLN A 85 4.86 -4.63 24.81
N ARG A 86 3.94 -4.86 25.75
CA ARG A 86 2.87 -5.86 25.60
C ARG A 86 1.68 -5.26 24.85
N HIS A 87 1.64 -5.44 23.53
CA HIS A 87 0.51 -5.06 22.70
C HIS A 87 0.10 -6.20 21.77
N PRO A 88 -1.21 -6.51 21.63
CA PRO A 88 -1.70 -7.49 20.67
C PRO A 88 -1.62 -6.91 19.25
N ILE A 89 -1.51 -7.81 18.28
CA ILE A 89 -1.61 -7.49 16.86
C ILE A 89 -2.75 -8.23 16.19
N LEU A 90 -3.32 -7.64 15.15
CA LEU A 90 -4.40 -8.24 14.37
C LEU A 90 -4.27 -7.86 12.89
N ASP A 91 -3.15 -8.25 12.27
CA ASP A 91 -2.94 -8.10 10.82
C ASP A 91 -3.72 -9.16 10.03
N GLY A 92 -3.63 -9.14 8.71
CA GLY A 92 -4.35 -10.12 7.87
C GLY A 92 -3.95 -11.57 8.09
N ASN A 93 -2.72 -11.84 8.54
CA ASN A 93 -2.25 -13.18 8.88
C ASN A 93 -2.81 -13.63 10.23
N VAL A 94 -2.66 -12.81 11.25
CA VAL A 94 -3.14 -13.09 12.60
C VAL A 94 -4.67 -13.22 12.64
N ARG A 95 -5.42 -12.34 11.94
CA ARG A 95 -6.87 -12.47 11.75
C ARG A 95 -7.26 -13.86 11.24
N ARG A 96 -6.57 -14.36 10.24
CA ARG A 96 -6.82 -15.68 9.64
C ARG A 96 -6.51 -16.81 10.60
N VAL A 97 -5.38 -16.71 11.33
CA VAL A 97 -4.98 -17.70 12.33
C VAL A 97 -6.02 -17.76 13.45
N LEU A 98 -6.37 -16.63 14.04
CA LEU A 98 -7.33 -16.55 15.14
C LEU A 98 -8.73 -16.97 14.72
N ALA A 99 -9.20 -16.53 13.53
CA ALA A 99 -10.49 -16.95 13.02
C ALA A 99 -10.59 -18.48 12.88
N ARG A 100 -9.52 -19.15 12.45
CA ARG A 100 -9.47 -20.61 12.39
C ARG A 100 -9.30 -21.27 13.77
N TYR A 101 -8.39 -20.73 14.58
CA TYR A 101 -8.10 -21.30 15.90
C TYR A 101 -9.34 -21.33 16.79
N PHE A 102 -10.12 -20.25 16.80
CA PHE A 102 -11.36 -20.13 17.59
C PHE A 102 -12.62 -20.50 16.81
N ALA A 103 -12.53 -20.83 15.52
CA ALA A 103 -13.65 -21.09 14.61
C ALA A 103 -14.62 -19.89 14.48
N VAL A 104 -14.09 -18.67 14.50
CA VAL A 104 -14.89 -17.43 14.31
C VAL A 104 -15.40 -17.39 12.88
N SER A 105 -16.70 -17.29 12.71
CA SER A 105 -17.40 -17.20 11.43
C SER A 105 -17.82 -15.77 11.12
N GLY A 106 -18.17 -15.52 9.85
CA GLY A 106 -18.63 -14.19 9.40
C GLY A 106 -17.56 -13.42 8.60
N ASP A 107 -17.98 -12.29 8.06
CA ASP A 107 -17.08 -11.40 7.30
C ASP A 107 -16.15 -10.67 8.28
N LEU A 108 -14.85 -10.90 8.16
CA LEU A 108 -13.82 -10.28 9.01
C LEU A 108 -13.76 -8.74 8.94
N SER A 109 -14.50 -8.11 8.01
CA SER A 109 -14.60 -6.66 7.91
C SER A 109 -15.76 -6.07 8.71
N ARG A 110 -16.64 -6.92 9.28
CA ARG A 110 -17.72 -6.46 10.16
C ARG A 110 -17.14 -6.11 11.53
N ARG A 111 -17.61 -5.01 12.09
CA ARG A 111 -17.11 -4.48 13.37
C ARG A 111 -17.21 -5.48 14.52
N GLU A 112 -18.29 -6.23 14.57
CA GLU A 112 -18.54 -7.22 15.62
C GLU A 112 -17.51 -8.36 15.56
N VAL A 113 -17.26 -8.88 14.35
CA VAL A 113 -16.28 -9.95 14.11
C VAL A 113 -14.85 -9.46 14.35
N GLU A 114 -14.56 -8.24 13.96
CA GLU A 114 -13.25 -7.62 14.23
C GLU A 114 -13.03 -7.41 15.73
N ALA A 115 -14.06 -6.96 16.48
CA ALA A 115 -13.99 -6.80 17.93
C ALA A 115 -13.77 -8.13 18.65
N GLU A 116 -14.47 -9.19 18.25
CA GLU A 116 -14.27 -10.55 18.76
C GLU A 116 -12.83 -11.03 18.52
N LEU A 117 -12.29 -10.81 17.34
CA LEU A 117 -10.90 -11.20 17.02
C LEU A 117 -9.88 -10.39 17.84
N TRP A 118 -10.13 -9.11 18.13
CA TRP A 118 -9.29 -8.33 19.04
C TRP A 118 -9.34 -8.87 20.47
N GLN A 119 -10.50 -9.29 20.97
CA GLN A 119 -10.62 -9.95 22.28
C GLN A 119 -9.78 -11.24 22.31
N HIS A 120 -9.89 -12.06 21.27
CA HIS A 120 -9.07 -13.27 21.16
C HIS A 120 -7.56 -12.94 21.07
N ALA A 121 -7.16 -11.93 20.31
CA ALA A 121 -5.76 -11.51 20.23
C ALA A 121 -5.20 -11.09 21.58
N GLU A 122 -5.98 -10.34 22.37
CA GLU A 122 -5.61 -9.95 23.74
C GLU A 122 -5.54 -11.16 24.69
N ALA A 123 -6.50 -12.06 24.60
CA ALA A 123 -6.59 -13.22 25.48
C ALA A 123 -5.46 -14.23 25.30
N VAL A 124 -4.94 -14.38 24.07
CA VAL A 124 -3.83 -15.32 23.79
C VAL A 124 -2.46 -14.69 23.96
N LEU A 125 -2.37 -13.37 24.07
CA LEU A 125 -1.10 -12.66 24.23
C LEU A 125 -0.48 -12.99 25.60
N PRO A 126 0.77 -13.44 25.67
CA PRO A 126 1.44 -13.72 26.93
C PRO A 126 1.37 -12.53 27.90
N LYS A 127 1.25 -12.80 29.20
CA LYS A 127 1.23 -11.75 30.23
C LYS A 127 2.58 -11.03 30.34
N SER A 128 3.67 -11.75 30.12
CA SER A 128 5.02 -11.17 30.11
C SER A 128 5.26 -10.33 28.86
N ALA A 129 5.68 -9.09 29.03
CA ALA A 129 6.04 -8.20 27.94
C ALA A 129 7.20 -8.77 27.09
N ALA A 130 8.19 -9.41 27.72
CA ALA A 130 9.32 -10.03 27.04
C ALA A 130 8.91 -11.15 26.05
N LEU A 131 7.73 -11.75 26.24
CA LEU A 131 7.21 -12.77 25.34
C LEU A 131 6.26 -12.21 24.27
N ALA A 132 5.87 -10.95 24.34
CA ALA A 132 4.93 -10.35 23.40
C ALA A 132 5.52 -10.24 21.98
N ALA A 133 6.75 -9.78 21.86
CA ALA A 133 7.45 -9.68 20.57
C ALA A 133 7.61 -11.04 19.86
N PRO A 134 8.23 -12.07 20.46
CA PRO A 134 8.37 -13.37 19.81
C PRO A 134 7.01 -14.04 19.55
N PHE A 135 5.99 -13.86 20.42
CA PHE A 135 4.65 -14.37 20.20
C PHE A 135 3.98 -13.71 18.98
N ASN A 136 4.02 -12.38 18.87
CA ASN A 136 3.46 -11.65 17.76
C ASN A 136 4.14 -12.05 16.44
N GLN A 137 5.48 -12.18 16.46
CA GLN A 137 6.22 -12.64 15.29
C GLN A 137 5.80 -14.07 14.88
N ALA A 138 5.74 -15.00 15.84
CA ALA A 138 5.32 -16.37 15.59
C ALA A 138 3.89 -16.45 15.01
N MET A 139 2.96 -15.62 15.49
CA MET A 139 1.59 -15.56 14.95
C MET A 139 1.55 -15.08 13.51
N MET A 140 2.36 -14.07 13.15
CA MET A 140 2.51 -13.61 11.76
C MET A 140 3.11 -14.70 10.88
N ASP A 141 4.17 -15.38 11.35
CA ASP A 141 4.88 -16.43 10.62
C ASP A 141 3.99 -17.67 10.39
N ILE A 142 3.25 -18.12 11.40
CA ILE A 142 2.26 -19.19 11.25
C ILE A 142 1.25 -18.81 10.16
N GLY A 143 0.77 -17.58 10.19
CA GLY A 143 -0.16 -17.08 9.18
C GLY A 143 0.45 -17.01 7.78
N ALA A 144 1.70 -16.59 7.65
CA ALA A 144 2.36 -16.43 6.37
C ALA A 144 2.81 -17.76 5.73
N THR A 145 3.20 -18.76 6.54
CA THR A 145 3.88 -19.97 6.06
C THR A 145 3.10 -21.28 6.19
N VAL A 146 2.27 -21.39 7.25
CA VAL A 146 1.55 -22.61 7.62
C VAL A 146 0.05 -22.45 7.46
N CYS A 147 -0.57 -21.50 8.17
CA CYS A 147 -2.00 -21.22 8.14
C CYS A 147 -2.35 -20.31 6.95
N ILE A 148 -1.89 -20.66 5.77
CA ILE A 148 -2.05 -19.90 4.53
C ILE A 148 -3.50 -19.82 4.07
N ARG A 149 -3.79 -18.89 3.16
CA ARG A 149 -5.18 -18.56 2.74
C ARG A 149 -5.92 -19.76 2.14
N ARG A 150 -5.28 -20.50 1.26
CA ARG A 150 -5.85 -21.70 0.60
C ARG A 150 -5.01 -22.91 0.96
N LYS A 151 -5.67 -24.06 1.24
CA LYS A 151 -5.02 -25.31 1.60
C LYS A 151 -4.03 -25.13 2.77
N PRO A 152 -4.48 -24.72 3.97
CA PRO A 152 -3.59 -24.55 5.10
C PRO A 152 -2.90 -25.88 5.46
N LYS A 153 -1.63 -25.80 5.84
CA LYS A 153 -0.79 -26.95 6.17
C LYS A 153 -1.06 -27.42 7.62
N CYS A 154 -2.28 -27.85 7.90
CA CYS A 154 -2.74 -28.15 9.27
C CYS A 154 -1.93 -29.25 9.96
N LEU A 155 -1.40 -30.23 9.24
CA LEU A 155 -0.56 -31.29 9.80
C LEU A 155 0.78 -30.77 10.34
N ALA A 156 1.34 -29.74 9.72
CA ALA A 156 2.59 -29.09 10.14
C ALA A 156 2.36 -27.93 11.13
N CYS A 157 1.10 -27.64 11.51
CA CYS A 157 0.81 -26.49 12.35
C CYS A 157 1.16 -26.78 13.83
N PRO A 158 2.00 -25.92 14.49
CA PRO A 158 2.41 -26.13 15.87
C PRO A 158 1.26 -26.01 16.88
N ILE A 159 0.19 -25.27 16.52
CA ILE A 159 -0.98 -25.05 17.39
C ILE A 159 -2.19 -25.91 17.01
N ARG A 160 -1.99 -26.97 16.22
CA ARG A 160 -3.07 -27.80 15.64
C ARG A 160 -3.94 -28.53 16.66
N SER A 161 -3.39 -28.90 17.83
CA SER A 161 -4.09 -29.67 18.86
C SER A 161 -5.32 -28.98 19.41
N HIS A 162 -5.27 -27.66 19.53
CA HIS A 162 -6.35 -26.83 20.08
C HIS A 162 -7.11 -26.02 19.02
N CYS A 163 -6.83 -26.25 17.73
CA CYS A 163 -7.48 -25.50 16.66
C CYS A 163 -8.90 -26.00 16.40
N LYS A 164 -9.91 -25.20 16.79
CA LYS A 164 -11.33 -25.53 16.61
C LYS A 164 -11.72 -25.76 15.14
N ALA A 165 -11.25 -24.91 14.22
CA ALA A 165 -11.56 -25.09 12.79
C ALA A 165 -11.01 -26.40 12.23
N ARG A 166 -9.84 -26.85 12.69
CA ARG A 166 -9.30 -28.15 12.32
C ARG A 166 -10.16 -29.28 12.86
N ALA A 167 -10.52 -29.23 14.14
CA ALA A 167 -11.39 -30.24 14.76
C ALA A 167 -12.75 -30.36 14.05
N LEU A 168 -13.31 -29.24 13.60
CA LEU A 168 -14.58 -29.17 12.88
C LEU A 168 -14.44 -29.40 11.35
N GLY A 169 -13.26 -29.69 10.81
CA GLY A 169 -13.06 -29.82 9.37
C GLY A 169 -13.39 -28.57 8.56
N SER A 170 -13.34 -27.38 9.18
CA SER A 170 -13.76 -26.11 8.58
C SER A 170 -12.60 -25.15 8.23
N ALA A 171 -11.36 -25.60 8.38
CA ALA A 171 -10.17 -24.75 8.19
C ALA A 171 -10.09 -24.11 6.78
N ASP A 172 -10.50 -24.81 5.73
CA ASP A 172 -10.52 -24.28 4.36
C ASP A 172 -11.66 -23.28 4.11
N ARG A 173 -12.72 -23.34 4.89
CA ARG A 173 -13.90 -22.45 4.80
C ARG A 173 -13.76 -21.18 5.63
N LEU A 174 -12.80 -21.15 6.57
CA LEU A 174 -12.52 -19.98 7.42
C LEU A 174 -11.20 -19.30 7.02
N PRO A 175 -11.10 -17.99 7.17
CA PRO A 175 -12.22 -17.08 7.45
C PRO A 175 -13.24 -17.08 6.31
N THR A 176 -14.50 -16.75 6.63
CA THR A 176 -15.58 -16.72 5.65
C THR A 176 -15.17 -15.89 4.42
N PRO A 177 -15.18 -16.46 3.22
CA PRO A 177 -14.77 -15.74 2.02
C PRO A 177 -15.65 -14.51 1.78
N ARG A 178 -15.02 -13.38 1.51
CA ARG A 178 -15.74 -12.20 1.04
C ARG A 178 -16.32 -12.48 -0.34
N LYS A 179 -17.59 -12.12 -0.58
CA LYS A 179 -18.15 -12.18 -1.94
C LYS A 179 -17.24 -11.42 -2.89
N SER A 180 -16.76 -12.10 -3.93
CA SER A 180 -15.95 -11.47 -4.95
C SER A 180 -16.80 -10.42 -5.67
N ARG A 181 -16.36 -9.18 -5.66
CA ARG A 181 -16.93 -8.15 -6.52
C ARG A 181 -16.22 -8.19 -7.86
N VAL A 182 -16.98 -8.16 -8.94
CA VAL A 182 -16.43 -7.94 -10.28
C VAL A 182 -15.71 -6.59 -10.25
N ARG A 183 -14.44 -6.59 -10.64
CA ARG A 183 -13.66 -5.35 -10.73
C ARG A 183 -14.11 -4.59 -11.97
N PRO A 184 -14.65 -3.36 -11.84
CA PRO A 184 -15.02 -2.56 -13.01
C PRO A 184 -13.76 -2.25 -13.85
N ARG A 185 -13.95 -2.04 -15.14
CA ARG A 185 -12.92 -1.53 -16.05
C ARG A 185 -13.02 -0.01 -16.12
N ARG A 186 -11.87 0.64 -16.13
CA ARG A 186 -11.73 2.07 -16.39
C ARG A 186 -10.75 2.24 -17.54
N MET A 187 -11.19 2.88 -18.59
CA MET A 187 -10.41 3.16 -19.80
C MET A 187 -9.97 4.61 -19.80
N ILE A 188 -8.72 4.85 -20.16
CA ILE A 188 -8.13 6.19 -20.31
C ILE A 188 -7.23 6.23 -21.51
N THR A 189 -7.11 7.40 -22.13
CA THR A 189 -6.03 7.70 -23.07
C THR A 189 -4.88 8.35 -22.31
N MET A 190 -3.68 7.81 -22.47
CA MET A 190 -2.46 8.38 -21.91
C MET A 190 -1.69 9.11 -23.04
N VAL A 191 -1.54 10.41 -22.89
CA VAL A 191 -1.04 11.31 -23.93
C VAL A 191 0.48 11.49 -23.78
N ILE A 192 1.25 10.93 -24.70
CA ILE A 192 2.72 10.99 -24.71
C ILE A 192 3.14 12.07 -25.70
N LEU A 193 3.44 13.27 -25.19
CA LEU A 193 3.79 14.43 -25.97
C LEU A 193 5.31 14.59 -26.04
N PHE A 194 5.85 14.63 -27.27
CA PHE A 194 7.25 14.92 -27.53
C PHE A 194 7.41 16.28 -28.17
N ASP A 195 8.43 17.01 -27.75
CA ASP A 195 8.91 18.19 -28.49
C ASP A 195 9.94 17.79 -29.55
N PRO A 196 10.35 18.74 -30.45
CA PRO A 196 11.34 18.47 -31.47
C PRO A 196 12.72 18.08 -30.93
N THR A 197 13.01 18.34 -29.64
CA THR A 197 14.27 17.98 -28.99
C THR A 197 14.22 16.61 -28.29
N GLY A 198 13.07 15.94 -28.33
CA GLY A 198 12.85 14.64 -27.69
C GLY A 198 12.48 14.69 -26.21
N ARG A 199 12.20 15.88 -25.67
CA ARG A 199 11.68 16.03 -24.30
C ARG A 199 10.22 15.58 -24.27
N VAL A 200 9.77 15.01 -23.15
CA VAL A 200 8.39 14.58 -22.95
C VAL A 200 7.71 15.41 -21.86
N LEU A 201 6.42 15.70 -22.03
CA LEU A 201 5.61 16.31 -21.00
C LEU A 201 5.25 15.29 -19.93
N LEU A 202 5.53 15.62 -18.69
CA LEU A 202 5.02 14.92 -17.52
C LEU A 202 4.24 15.88 -16.63
N GLU A 203 3.18 15.39 -16.03
CA GLU A 203 2.41 16.12 -15.02
C GLU A 203 2.44 15.37 -13.69
N ARG A 204 2.35 16.09 -12.59
CA ARG A 204 2.27 15.50 -11.27
C ARG A 204 0.85 15.09 -10.97
N ARG A 205 0.65 13.81 -10.68
CA ARG A 205 -0.66 13.30 -10.29
C ARG A 205 -1.12 13.87 -8.95
N PRO A 206 -2.43 14.10 -8.79
CA PRO A 206 -2.99 14.47 -7.48
C PRO A 206 -2.52 13.50 -6.39
N SER A 207 -2.35 13.98 -5.16
CA SER A 207 -1.87 13.18 -4.03
C SER A 207 -2.77 11.99 -3.68
N LYS A 208 -4.06 12.05 -4.06
CA LYS A 208 -5.05 10.98 -3.90
C LYS A 208 -5.26 10.26 -5.23
N GLY A 209 -5.66 8.98 -5.15
CA GLY A 209 -5.98 8.18 -6.34
C GLY A 209 -4.84 7.25 -6.78
N VAL A 210 -4.96 6.77 -8.02
CA VAL A 210 -3.98 5.85 -8.62
C VAL A 210 -2.66 6.57 -8.82
N TRP A 211 -1.57 5.95 -8.35
CA TRP A 211 -0.19 6.49 -8.45
C TRP A 211 -0.05 7.93 -7.93
N GLY A 212 -0.89 8.32 -6.95
CA GLY A 212 -0.94 9.69 -6.45
C GLY A 212 0.43 10.24 -6.07
N GLY A 213 0.70 11.48 -6.49
CA GLY A 213 1.96 12.20 -6.26
C GLY A 213 3.13 11.77 -7.15
N LEU A 214 2.94 10.76 -8.03
CA LEU A 214 3.94 10.40 -9.03
C LEU A 214 3.80 11.28 -10.27
N TRP A 215 4.88 11.38 -11.01
CA TRP A 215 4.90 11.94 -12.35
C TRP A 215 4.35 10.93 -13.35
N SER A 216 3.46 11.36 -14.23
CA SER A 216 2.91 10.53 -15.30
C SER A 216 2.69 11.36 -16.56
N PHE A 217 2.46 10.68 -17.67
CA PHE A 217 1.92 11.34 -18.85
C PHE A 217 0.51 11.86 -18.56
N PRO A 218 0.08 13.00 -19.16
CA PRO A 218 -1.29 13.49 -19.07
C PRO A 218 -2.32 12.46 -19.50
N GLU A 219 -3.52 12.51 -18.89
CA GLU A 219 -4.61 11.58 -19.15
C GLU A 219 -5.84 12.31 -19.65
N CYS A 220 -6.50 11.78 -20.69
CA CYS A 220 -7.83 12.21 -21.10
C CYS A 220 -8.80 11.02 -21.19
N VAL A 221 -10.09 11.30 -21.34
CA VAL A 221 -11.11 10.27 -21.55
C VAL A 221 -10.90 9.60 -22.91
N LEU A 222 -11.27 8.31 -23.02
CA LEU A 222 -10.98 7.50 -24.20
C LEU A 222 -11.54 8.11 -25.52
N ASP A 223 -12.75 8.67 -25.46
CA ASP A 223 -13.47 9.17 -26.64
C ASP A 223 -13.16 10.65 -26.95
N ALA A 224 -12.16 11.24 -26.30
CA ALA A 224 -11.76 12.62 -26.57
C ALA A 224 -11.06 12.73 -27.93
N ASP A 225 -11.36 13.81 -28.65
CA ASP A 225 -10.49 14.28 -29.74
C ASP A 225 -9.15 14.76 -29.12
N ILE A 226 -8.12 13.92 -29.21
CA ILE A 226 -6.88 14.07 -28.45
C ILE A 226 -6.16 15.37 -28.82
N GLU A 227 -6.19 15.78 -30.12
CA GLU A 227 -5.53 17.00 -30.58
C GLU A 227 -6.23 18.23 -30.01
N LYS A 228 -7.55 18.30 -30.07
CA LYS A 228 -8.34 19.38 -29.45
C LYS A 228 -8.21 19.39 -27.94
N TRP A 229 -8.12 18.21 -27.31
CA TRP A 229 -7.90 18.13 -25.87
C TRP A 229 -6.52 18.71 -25.50
N CYS A 230 -5.47 18.44 -26.27
CA CYS A 230 -4.15 19.02 -26.05
C CYS A 230 -4.18 20.56 -26.16
N GLU A 231 -4.92 21.11 -27.14
CA GLU A 231 -5.08 22.55 -27.28
C GLU A 231 -5.82 23.15 -26.06
N SER A 232 -6.98 22.59 -25.71
CA SER A 232 -7.83 23.13 -24.66
C SER A 232 -7.29 22.93 -23.25
N ALA A 233 -6.76 21.73 -22.91
CA ALA A 233 -6.31 21.37 -21.57
C ALA A 233 -4.83 21.69 -21.32
N LEU A 234 -4.00 21.58 -22.35
CA LEU A 234 -2.55 21.77 -22.23
C LEU A 234 -2.05 23.09 -22.88
N GLY A 235 -2.89 23.73 -23.69
CA GLY A 235 -2.54 24.97 -24.42
C GLY A 235 -1.46 24.76 -25.49
N VAL A 236 -1.35 23.55 -26.04
CA VAL A 236 -0.36 23.20 -27.07
C VAL A 236 -1.04 22.59 -28.30
N ASN A 237 -0.57 22.98 -29.49
CA ASN A 237 -0.96 22.32 -30.72
C ASN A 237 -0.10 21.07 -30.91
N ALA A 238 -0.73 19.93 -30.86
CA ALA A 238 -0.09 18.64 -30.99
C ALA A 238 -0.69 17.86 -32.17
N THR A 239 0.12 17.04 -32.80
CA THR A 239 -0.30 16.18 -33.91
C THR A 239 -0.10 14.72 -33.52
N LEU A 240 -1.17 13.93 -33.66
CA LEU A 240 -1.13 12.48 -33.39
C LEU A 240 -0.22 11.79 -34.41
N ARG A 241 0.76 11.06 -33.93
CA ARG A 241 1.66 10.25 -34.76
C ARG A 241 1.22 8.82 -34.87
N ARG A 242 0.91 8.20 -33.74
CA ARG A 242 0.36 6.84 -33.71
C ARG A 242 -0.24 6.50 -32.33
N ALA A 243 -1.22 5.59 -32.34
CA ALA A 243 -1.61 4.87 -31.12
C ALA A 243 -0.62 3.72 -30.86
N LEU A 244 -0.34 3.48 -29.60
CA LEU A 244 0.49 2.35 -29.16
C LEU A 244 -0.42 1.20 -28.68
N PRO A 245 0.12 -0.03 -28.53
CA PRO A 245 -0.66 -1.14 -28.00
C PRO A 245 -1.24 -0.83 -26.62
N ASN A 246 -2.48 -1.24 -26.39
CA ASN A 246 -3.15 -1.07 -25.10
C ASN A 246 -2.43 -1.80 -23.98
N ILE A 247 -2.44 -1.23 -22.79
CA ILE A 247 -1.84 -1.78 -21.58
C ILE A 247 -2.94 -2.00 -20.55
N GLU A 248 -3.10 -3.23 -20.08
CA GLU A 248 -4.00 -3.54 -18.97
C GLU A 248 -3.23 -3.61 -17.65
N HIS A 249 -3.66 -2.84 -16.65
CA HIS A 249 -3.09 -2.85 -15.31
C HIS A 249 -4.15 -3.18 -14.25
N GLY A 250 -3.96 -4.32 -13.57
CA GLY A 250 -4.86 -4.77 -12.50
C GLY A 250 -4.62 -4.03 -11.19
N LEU A 251 -5.55 -3.17 -10.79
CA LEU A 251 -5.55 -2.53 -9.47
C LEU A 251 -6.45 -3.30 -8.49
N THR A 252 -6.36 -2.98 -7.20
CA THR A 252 -7.13 -3.68 -6.15
C THR A 252 -8.64 -3.57 -6.37
N HIS A 253 -9.13 -2.41 -6.85
CA HIS A 253 -10.55 -2.09 -6.93
C HIS A 253 -11.11 -2.08 -8.35
N PHE A 254 -10.27 -1.98 -9.37
CA PHE A 254 -10.65 -1.95 -10.78
C PHE A 254 -9.49 -2.39 -11.69
N ILE A 255 -9.79 -2.60 -12.95
CA ILE A 255 -8.81 -2.83 -14.00
C ILE A 255 -8.66 -1.53 -14.78
N LEU A 256 -7.43 -1.00 -14.87
CA LEU A 256 -7.13 0.16 -15.68
C LEU A 256 -6.65 -0.30 -17.05
N GLU A 257 -7.37 0.10 -18.08
CA GLU A 257 -7.00 -0.09 -19.48
C GLU A 257 -6.50 1.24 -20.04
N ILE A 258 -5.24 1.27 -20.41
CA ILE A 258 -4.54 2.45 -20.89
C ILE A 258 -4.40 2.34 -22.41
N HIS A 259 -4.81 3.38 -23.11
CA HIS A 259 -4.64 3.56 -24.55
C HIS A 259 -3.57 4.64 -24.79
N PRO A 260 -2.29 4.27 -24.95
CA PRO A 260 -1.25 5.27 -25.10
C PRO A 260 -1.26 5.86 -26.52
N ALA A 261 -1.24 7.18 -26.61
CA ALA A 261 -1.18 7.91 -27.88
C ALA A 261 0.11 8.75 -27.93
N LEU A 262 0.87 8.59 -28.99
CA LEU A 262 2.10 9.33 -29.25
C LEU A 262 1.82 10.55 -30.09
N LEU A 263 2.13 11.74 -29.58
CA LEU A 263 1.95 13.02 -30.27
C LEU A 263 3.26 13.81 -30.28
N THR A 264 3.36 14.70 -31.26
CA THR A 264 4.44 15.68 -31.35
C THR A 264 3.88 17.09 -31.29
N VAL A 265 4.59 17.96 -30.61
CA VAL A 265 4.28 19.39 -30.48
C VAL A 265 5.14 20.19 -31.45
N SER A 266 4.61 21.30 -31.97
CA SER A 266 5.36 22.22 -32.84
C SER A 266 6.50 22.88 -32.07
N ALA A 267 7.52 23.35 -32.80
CA ALA A 267 8.65 24.10 -32.22
C ALA A 267 8.18 25.36 -31.44
N ARG A 268 7.09 26.00 -31.89
CA ARG A 268 6.51 27.19 -31.23
C ARG A 268 5.92 26.90 -29.87
N ASP A 269 5.43 25.68 -29.65
CA ASP A 269 4.81 25.26 -28.40
C ASP A 269 5.76 24.42 -27.49
N SER A 270 7.01 24.21 -27.95
CA SER A 270 8.01 23.42 -27.22
C SER A 270 8.32 23.99 -25.83
N ASP A 271 8.37 25.32 -25.69
CA ASP A 271 8.63 25.98 -24.41
C ASP A 271 7.46 25.85 -23.39
N LYS A 272 6.26 25.51 -23.89
CA LYS A 272 5.10 25.24 -23.04
C LYS A 272 5.14 23.83 -22.42
N LEU A 273 5.99 22.95 -22.94
CA LEU A 273 6.25 21.62 -22.38
C LEU A 273 7.19 21.72 -21.19
N CYS A 274 6.76 22.40 -20.15
CA CYS A 274 7.44 22.38 -18.87
C CYS A 274 6.77 21.37 -17.94
N VAL A 275 7.53 20.92 -16.95
CA VAL A 275 7.01 20.10 -15.86
C VAL A 275 5.87 20.84 -15.18
N ARG A 276 4.68 20.25 -15.13
CA ARG A 276 3.49 20.82 -14.47
C ARG A 276 3.29 20.18 -13.11
N ASP A 277 3.32 20.99 -12.06
CA ASP A 277 3.00 20.60 -10.68
C ASP A 277 1.50 20.63 -10.41
#